data_e13dca28eff375ccbe09d0431fe4ffe6
#
_entry.id   e13dca28eff375ccbe09d0431fe4ffe6
#
_cell.length_a   1.000
_cell.length_b   1.000
_cell.length_c   1.000
_cell.angle_alpha   90.00
_cell.angle_beta   90.00
_cell.angle_gamma   90.00
#
_symmetry.space_group_name_H-M   'P 1'
#
loop_
_entity.id
_entity.type
_entity.pdbx_description
1 polymer ?
#
loop_
_entity_poly.entity_id
_entity_poly.type
_entity_poly.pdbx_seq_one_letter_code
_entity_poly.pdbx_strand_id
1 'polypeptide(L)'
;MEMSNWKGAAGVCVNEKNEVLLVLQGVPGEEKKWTVPAGGVEESETVEQCCTREFFEETGLTVRIVGKLNTRAGEYEDSAVSFEVTYFKVEVTGGGITLQEGDDWIADVAWKSISELGELELAYPDDATLIESLAIQ
;
A
#
# COMPACT_ATOMS: atom_id res chain seq x y z
N MET A 1 -22.38 20.76 -8.71
CA MET A 1 -21.09 20.72 -8.04
C MET A 1 -20.34 19.45 -8.46
N GLU A 2 -19.15 19.63 -8.97
CA GLU A 2 -18.35 18.47 -9.38
C GLU A 2 -17.75 17.77 -8.17
N MET A 3 -17.79 16.44 -8.21
CA MET A 3 -17.17 15.62 -7.18
C MET A 3 -15.66 15.52 -7.46
N SER A 4 -14.85 15.82 -6.46
CA SER A 4 -13.41 15.59 -6.56
C SER A 4 -13.13 14.09 -6.59
N ASN A 5 -12.23 13.66 -7.45
CA ASN A 5 -11.87 12.27 -7.59
C ASN A 5 -10.39 12.08 -7.27
N TRP A 6 -10.12 11.39 -6.17
CA TRP A 6 -8.75 11.07 -5.76
C TRP A 6 -8.39 9.69 -6.28
N LYS A 7 -7.25 9.61 -6.95
CA LYS A 7 -6.73 8.34 -7.47
C LYS A 7 -5.41 7.99 -6.81
N GLY A 8 -5.26 6.72 -6.49
CA GLY A 8 -4.04 6.22 -5.91
C GLY A 8 -3.70 4.82 -6.40
N ALA A 9 -2.56 4.34 -5.96
CA ALA A 9 -2.09 3.01 -6.28
C ALA A 9 -1.45 2.37 -5.06
N ALA A 10 -1.56 1.06 -4.96
CA ALA A 10 -1.01 0.28 -3.86
C ALA A 10 -0.24 -0.92 -4.42
N GLY A 11 0.86 -1.28 -3.77
CA GLY A 11 1.67 -2.42 -4.16
C GLY A 11 1.60 -3.55 -3.13
N VAL A 12 1.24 -4.75 -3.58
CA VAL A 12 1.19 -5.93 -2.73
C VAL A 12 2.35 -6.83 -3.11
N CYS A 13 3.30 -6.97 -2.20
CA CYS A 13 4.50 -7.77 -2.41
C CYS A 13 4.54 -8.92 -1.42
N VAL A 14 4.46 -10.15 -1.95
CA VAL A 14 4.54 -11.37 -1.14
C VAL A 14 5.81 -12.09 -1.54
N ASN A 15 6.66 -12.43 -0.56
CA ASN A 15 7.92 -13.12 -0.81
C ASN A 15 7.77 -14.64 -0.72
N GLU A 16 8.89 -15.34 -0.93
CA GLU A 16 8.94 -16.82 -0.92
C GLU A 16 8.59 -17.45 0.42
N LYS A 17 8.67 -16.67 1.49
CA LYS A 17 8.34 -17.14 2.84
C LYS A 17 6.89 -16.88 3.22
N ASN A 18 6.06 -16.51 2.27
CA ASN A 18 4.67 -16.09 2.51
C ASN A 18 4.57 -14.93 3.50
N GLU A 19 5.46 -13.96 3.32
CA GLU A 19 5.42 -12.71 4.05
C GLU A 19 5.03 -11.59 3.09
N VAL A 20 4.23 -10.67 3.59
CA VAL A 20 3.82 -9.48 2.83
C VAL A 20 4.52 -8.26 3.42
N LEU A 21 4.94 -7.34 2.55
CA LEU A 21 5.57 -6.10 3.02
C LEU A 21 4.50 -5.10 3.40
N LEU A 22 4.55 -4.66 4.65
CA LEU A 22 3.61 -3.68 5.19
C LEU A 22 4.34 -2.50 5.79
N VAL A 23 3.67 -1.36 5.82
CA VAL A 23 4.15 -0.16 6.51
C VAL A 23 3.20 0.15 7.66
N LEU A 24 3.76 0.59 8.78
CA LEU A 24 2.98 1.04 9.93
C LEU A 24 2.81 2.55 9.80
N GLN A 25 1.61 2.97 9.46
CA GLN A 25 1.34 4.32 8.98
C GLN A 25 0.14 4.96 9.65
N GLY A 26 0.17 6.27 9.79
CA GLY A 26 -0.94 7.04 10.31
C GLY A 26 -0.55 8.50 10.53
N VAL A 27 -1.55 9.33 10.83
CA VAL A 27 -1.33 10.75 11.11
C VAL A 27 -0.40 10.89 12.32
N PRO A 28 0.56 11.84 12.29
CA PRO A 28 1.44 12.08 13.43
C PRO A 28 0.63 12.35 14.71
N GLY A 29 1.00 11.67 15.79
CA GLY A 29 0.33 11.81 17.08
C GLY A 29 -0.91 10.93 17.26
N GLU A 30 -1.31 10.20 16.23
CA GLU A 30 -2.43 9.28 16.30
C GLU A 30 -1.95 7.83 16.22
N GLU A 31 -2.84 6.90 16.52
CA GLU A 31 -2.55 5.48 16.40
C GLU A 31 -2.27 5.10 14.95
N LYS A 32 -1.21 4.33 14.75
CA LYS A 32 -0.81 3.88 13.43
C LYS A 32 -1.29 2.46 13.17
N LYS A 33 -1.56 2.16 11.91
CA LYS A 33 -2.04 0.85 11.48
C LYS A 33 -1.20 0.33 10.32
N TRP A 34 -1.21 -0.97 10.16
CA TRP A 34 -0.46 -1.61 9.08
C TRP A 34 -1.23 -1.55 7.78
N THR A 35 -0.53 -1.28 6.70
CA THR A 35 -1.12 -1.22 5.36
C THR A 35 -0.06 -1.56 4.31
N VAL A 36 -0.53 -1.94 3.12
CA VAL A 36 0.39 -2.09 1.98
C VAL A 36 0.85 -0.69 1.55
N PRO A 37 2.09 -0.58 1.03
CA PRO A 37 2.56 0.72 0.53
C PRO A 37 1.63 1.27 -0.54
N ALA A 38 1.23 2.52 -0.40
CA ALA A 38 0.27 3.16 -1.29
C ALA A 38 0.36 4.68 -1.21
N GLY A 39 -0.15 5.34 -2.24
CA GLY A 39 -0.23 6.79 -2.23
C GLY A 39 -0.98 7.33 -3.44
N GLY A 40 -1.05 8.65 -3.53
CA GLY A 40 -1.82 9.34 -4.56
C GLY A 40 -1.04 9.53 -5.86
N VAL A 41 -1.76 9.44 -6.96
CA VAL A 41 -1.21 9.67 -8.30
C VAL A 41 -0.92 11.17 -8.46
N GLU A 42 0.29 11.49 -8.91
CA GLU A 42 0.68 12.86 -9.20
C GLU A 42 0.30 13.22 -10.65
N GLU A 43 0.30 14.52 -10.94
CA GLU A 43 0.01 15.00 -12.28
C GLU A 43 0.95 14.36 -13.31
N SER A 44 0.38 13.92 -14.42
CA SER A 44 1.10 13.26 -15.51
C SER A 44 1.69 11.90 -15.18
N GLU A 45 1.30 11.33 -14.04
CA GLU A 45 1.78 10.01 -13.60
C GLU A 45 0.72 8.94 -13.89
N THR A 46 1.14 7.77 -14.35
CA THR A 46 0.23 6.63 -14.46
C THR A 46 0.06 5.96 -13.09
N VAL A 47 -0.98 5.14 -12.94
CA VAL A 47 -1.16 4.40 -11.68
C VAL A 47 -0.01 3.43 -11.43
N GLU A 48 0.58 2.85 -12.48
CA GLU A 48 1.74 1.97 -12.37
C GLU A 48 2.97 2.74 -11.86
N GLN A 49 3.21 3.91 -12.43
CA GLN A 49 4.31 4.77 -11.98
C GLN A 49 4.13 5.22 -10.54
N CYS A 50 2.89 5.55 -10.17
CA CYS A 50 2.55 5.90 -8.79
C CYS A 50 2.87 4.75 -7.84
N CYS A 51 2.47 3.54 -8.19
CA CYS A 51 2.70 2.36 -7.37
C CYS A 51 4.19 2.17 -7.08
N THR A 52 5.03 2.19 -8.12
CA THR A 52 6.47 1.97 -7.95
C THR A 52 7.15 3.12 -7.21
N ARG A 53 6.73 4.35 -7.47
CA ARG A 53 7.27 5.52 -6.78
C ARG A 53 6.93 5.51 -5.28
N GLU A 54 5.66 5.33 -4.97
CA GLU A 54 5.20 5.32 -3.56
C GLU A 54 5.83 4.15 -2.79
N PHE A 55 5.95 2.98 -3.45
CA PHE A 55 6.57 1.83 -2.82
C PHE A 55 8.01 2.16 -2.42
N PHE A 56 8.77 2.78 -3.33
CA PHE A 56 10.15 3.17 -3.05
C PHE A 56 10.22 4.25 -1.97
N GLU A 57 9.39 5.28 -2.05
CA GLU A 57 9.40 6.37 -1.07
C GLU A 57 9.11 5.87 0.34
N GLU A 58 8.19 4.92 0.48
CA GLU A 58 7.77 4.44 1.80
C GLU A 58 8.67 3.34 2.36
N THR A 59 9.31 2.55 1.52
CA THR A 59 10.05 1.37 1.97
C THR A 59 11.54 1.37 1.64
N GLY A 60 11.96 2.11 0.64
CA GLY A 60 13.33 2.05 0.12
C GLY A 60 13.55 0.94 -0.89
N LEU A 61 12.53 0.13 -1.15
CA LEU A 61 12.64 -0.98 -2.10
C LEU A 61 12.18 -0.57 -3.49
N THR A 62 12.97 -0.98 -4.50
CA THR A 62 12.59 -0.84 -5.90
C THR A 62 11.81 -2.07 -6.31
N VAL A 63 10.67 -1.87 -6.97
CA VAL A 63 9.81 -2.96 -7.38
C VAL A 63 9.42 -2.83 -8.84
N ARG A 64 9.00 -3.94 -9.43
CA ARG A 64 8.38 -3.95 -10.75
C ARG A 64 6.95 -4.45 -10.64
N ILE A 65 6.09 -3.96 -11.54
CA ILE A 65 4.71 -4.40 -11.61
C ILE A 65 4.66 -5.79 -12.25
N VAL A 66 4.02 -6.73 -11.57
CA VAL A 66 3.78 -8.09 -12.12
C VAL A 66 2.40 -8.13 -12.77
N GLY A 67 1.40 -7.50 -12.16
CA GLY A 67 0.06 -7.46 -12.73
C GLY A 67 -0.89 -6.67 -11.84
N LYS A 68 -2.02 -6.32 -12.42
CA LYS A 68 -3.08 -5.63 -11.70
C LYS A 68 -3.92 -6.66 -10.94
N LEU A 69 -4.24 -6.35 -9.69
CA LEU A 69 -5.04 -7.23 -8.84
C LEU A 69 -6.51 -6.81 -8.83
N ASN A 70 -6.79 -5.63 -8.32
CA ASN A 70 -8.15 -5.11 -8.29
C ASN A 70 -8.13 -3.59 -8.09
N THR A 71 -9.32 -3.02 -8.05
CA THR A 71 -9.50 -1.59 -7.77
C THR A 71 -10.50 -1.48 -6.63
N ARG A 72 -10.14 -0.68 -5.62
CA ARG A 72 -11.05 -0.34 -4.53
C ARG A 72 -11.50 1.10 -4.76
N ALA A 73 -12.81 1.30 -4.84
CA ALA A 73 -13.39 2.62 -5.11
C ALA A 73 -14.53 2.89 -4.15
N GLY A 74 -14.78 4.16 -3.88
CA GLY A 74 -15.87 4.57 -3.01
C GLY A 74 -15.98 6.08 -2.91
N GLU A 75 -16.83 6.51 -2.00
CA GLU A 75 -17.03 7.92 -1.72
C GLU A 75 -16.88 8.13 -0.23
N TYR A 76 -16.25 9.25 0.15
CA TYR A 76 -16.21 9.63 1.55
C TYR A 76 -17.55 10.22 1.94
N GLU A 77 -18.09 9.76 3.07
CA GLU A 77 -19.33 10.30 3.62
C GLU A 77 -19.13 11.78 3.94
N ASP A 78 -20.20 12.56 3.77
CA ASP A 78 -20.23 13.98 4.10
C ASP A 78 -19.26 14.85 3.29
N SER A 79 -18.72 14.32 2.19
CA SER A 79 -17.86 15.11 1.32
C SER A 79 -18.16 14.80 -0.14
N ALA A 80 -17.76 15.72 -1.03
CA ALA A 80 -17.88 15.55 -2.46
C ALA A 80 -16.60 14.92 -3.03
N VAL A 81 -16.01 13.96 -2.30
CA VAL A 81 -14.77 13.31 -2.71
C VAL A 81 -15.02 11.84 -2.94
N SER A 82 -14.69 11.37 -4.14
CA SER A 82 -14.63 9.95 -4.43
C SER A 82 -13.16 9.52 -4.45
N PHE A 83 -12.92 8.23 -4.24
CA PHE A 83 -11.56 7.69 -4.33
C PHE A 83 -11.55 6.41 -5.16
N GLU A 84 -10.38 6.15 -5.76
CA GLU A 84 -10.14 4.93 -6.50
C GLU A 84 -8.68 4.53 -6.29
N VAL A 85 -8.45 3.36 -5.72
CA VAL A 85 -7.09 2.83 -5.50
C VAL A 85 -6.93 1.57 -6.31
N THR A 86 -5.93 1.55 -7.19
CA THR A 86 -5.59 0.38 -7.99
C THR A 86 -4.50 -0.41 -7.27
N TYR A 87 -4.76 -1.69 -7.03
CA TYR A 87 -3.83 -2.59 -6.37
C TYR A 87 -3.06 -3.39 -7.42
N PHE A 88 -1.74 -3.43 -7.26
CA PHE A 88 -0.86 -4.19 -8.14
C PHE A 88 -0.07 -5.23 -7.35
N LYS A 89 0.12 -6.39 -7.97
CA LYS A 89 1.10 -7.35 -7.49
C LYS A 89 2.46 -6.85 -7.96
N VAL A 90 3.40 -6.73 -7.03
CA VAL A 90 4.74 -6.25 -7.34
C VAL A 90 5.80 -7.21 -6.81
N GLU A 91 6.99 -7.10 -7.36
CA GLU A 91 8.12 -7.93 -6.99
C GLU A 91 9.34 -7.03 -6.78
N VAL A 92 10.10 -7.30 -5.71
CA VAL A 92 11.30 -6.51 -5.40
C VAL A 92 12.38 -6.78 -6.43
N THR A 93 12.96 -5.71 -6.97
CA THR A 93 14.07 -5.79 -7.93
C THR A 93 15.36 -5.22 -7.39
N GLY A 94 15.32 -4.49 -6.28
CA GLY A 94 16.51 -3.90 -5.71
C GLY A 94 16.21 -3.04 -4.50
N GLY A 95 17.21 -2.31 -4.03
CA GLY A 95 17.08 -1.44 -2.88
C GLY A 95 17.16 -2.19 -1.55
N GLY A 96 16.85 -1.49 -0.48
CA GLY A 96 16.81 -2.07 0.85
C GLY A 96 15.82 -1.30 1.71
N ILE A 97 15.23 -1.97 2.68
CA ILE A 97 14.28 -1.33 3.59
C ILE A 97 14.97 -0.19 4.32
N THR A 98 14.40 1.01 4.20
CA THR A 98 14.92 2.21 4.82
C THR A 98 13.75 3.08 5.26
N LEU A 99 13.75 3.47 6.55
CA LEU A 99 12.79 4.44 7.04
C LEU A 99 13.27 5.84 6.67
N GLN A 100 12.37 6.65 6.13
CA GLN A 100 12.68 8.04 5.80
C GLN A 100 12.87 8.84 7.09
N GLU A 101 14.02 9.47 7.23
CA GLU A 101 14.30 10.32 8.37
C GLU A 101 13.39 11.54 8.33
N GLY A 102 12.73 11.82 9.46
CA GLY A 102 11.82 12.96 9.56
C GLY A 102 10.40 12.69 9.08
N ASP A 103 10.09 11.47 8.66
CA ASP A 103 8.74 11.09 8.27
C ASP A 103 7.97 10.60 9.50
N ASP A 104 7.08 11.45 10.03
CA ASP A 104 6.28 11.11 11.20
C ASP A 104 5.04 10.28 10.87
N TRP A 105 4.77 10.04 9.58
CA TRP A 105 3.61 9.26 9.14
C TRP A 105 3.87 7.77 9.13
N ILE A 106 5.13 7.37 8.87
CA ILE A 106 5.52 5.96 8.81
C ILE A 106 6.45 5.64 9.97
N ALA A 107 6.03 4.73 10.85
CA ALA A 107 6.80 4.35 12.02
C ALA A 107 7.62 3.09 11.80
N ASP A 108 7.25 2.24 10.87
CA ASP A 108 7.94 0.97 10.62
C ASP A 108 7.64 0.45 9.23
N VAL A 109 8.53 -0.37 8.72
CA VAL A 109 8.38 -1.12 7.47
C VAL A 109 8.84 -2.53 7.77
N ALA A 110 7.99 -3.52 7.54
CA ALA A 110 8.34 -4.89 7.90
C ALA A 110 7.67 -5.92 7.01
N TRP A 111 8.36 -7.04 6.84
CA TRP A 111 7.75 -8.24 6.28
C TRP A 111 6.95 -8.91 7.39
N LYS A 112 5.66 -9.15 7.12
CA LYS A 112 4.77 -9.80 8.08
C LYS A 112 4.26 -11.11 7.49
N SER A 113 4.27 -12.16 8.28
CA SER A 113 3.73 -13.43 7.83
C SER A 113 2.24 -13.30 7.50
N ILE A 114 1.84 -13.84 6.36
CA ILE A 114 0.42 -13.82 5.97
C ILE A 114 -0.44 -14.49 7.05
N SER A 115 0.10 -15.51 7.74
CA SER A 115 -0.62 -16.18 8.82
C SER A 115 -0.88 -15.27 10.04
N GLU A 116 -0.15 -14.17 10.17
CA GLU A 116 -0.31 -13.22 11.28
C GLU A 116 -1.27 -12.08 10.98
N LEU A 117 -1.78 -11.97 9.76
CA LEU A 117 -2.62 -10.82 9.38
C LEU A 117 -3.82 -10.62 10.30
N GLY A 118 -4.42 -11.71 10.78
CA GLY A 118 -5.56 -11.63 11.69
C GLY A 118 -5.21 -11.05 13.06
N GLU A 119 -3.94 -11.00 13.42
CA GLU A 119 -3.45 -10.45 14.68
C GLU A 119 -3.01 -8.99 14.57
N LEU A 120 -2.91 -8.48 13.35
CA LEU A 120 -2.45 -7.12 13.10
C LEU A 120 -3.64 -6.17 12.97
N GLU A 121 -3.44 -4.94 13.41
CA GLU A 121 -4.43 -3.91 13.17
C GLU A 121 -4.16 -3.31 11.79
N LEU A 122 -4.98 -3.72 10.83
CA LEU A 122 -4.87 -3.27 9.46
C LEU A 122 -5.69 -2.01 9.23
N ALA A 123 -5.12 -1.06 8.48
CA ALA A 123 -5.83 0.16 8.11
C ALA A 123 -7.07 -0.16 7.27
N TYR A 124 -6.96 -1.18 6.41
CA TYR A 124 -8.05 -1.64 5.56
C TYR A 124 -8.17 -3.15 5.71
N PRO A 125 -9.00 -3.62 6.65
CA PRO A 125 -9.08 -5.06 6.96
C PRO A 125 -9.41 -5.95 5.76
N ASP A 126 -10.14 -5.43 4.77
CA ASP A 126 -10.48 -6.20 3.57
C ASP A 126 -9.25 -6.55 2.72
N ASP A 127 -8.13 -5.84 2.91
CA ASP A 127 -6.89 -6.14 2.20
C ASP A 127 -6.35 -7.53 2.57
N ALA A 128 -6.70 -8.05 3.74
CA ALA A 128 -6.25 -9.37 4.18
C ALA A 128 -6.67 -10.46 3.19
N THR A 129 -7.89 -10.40 2.69
CA THR A 129 -8.39 -11.38 1.73
C THR A 129 -7.58 -11.33 0.42
N LEU A 130 -7.29 -10.13 -0.05
CA LEU A 130 -6.49 -9.96 -1.25
C LEU A 130 -5.07 -10.50 -1.05
N ILE A 131 -4.45 -10.15 0.08
CA ILE A 131 -3.09 -10.60 0.39
C ILE A 131 -3.05 -12.13 0.50
N GLU A 132 -4.02 -12.73 1.19
CA GLU A 132 -4.10 -14.17 1.35
C GLU A 132 -4.22 -14.91 0.00
N SER A 133 -4.88 -14.27 -0.97
CA SER A 133 -5.02 -14.86 -2.31
C SER A 133 -3.69 -14.99 -3.05
N LEU A 134 -2.66 -14.28 -2.61
CA LEU A 134 -1.33 -14.33 -3.21
C LEU A 134 -0.38 -15.27 -2.48
N ALA A 135 -0.84 -15.92 -1.43
CA ALA A 135 0.01 -16.86 -0.68
C ALA A 135 0.46 -18.01 -1.58
N ILE A 136 1.71 -18.39 -1.41
CA ILE A 136 2.32 -19.53 -2.12
C ILE A 136 1.88 -20.81 -1.42
N GLN A 137 1.40 -21.74 -2.20
CA GLN A 137 0.93 -23.04 -1.68
C GLN A 137 1.99 -24.12 -1.86
#